data_6fd3cd29219b0116f0cf16e24d8c60bd
#
_entry.id   6fd3cd29219b0116f0cf16e24d8c60bd
#
_cell.length_a   1.000
_cell.length_b   1.000
_cell.length_c   1.000
_cell.angle_alpha   90.00
_cell.angle_beta   90.00
_cell.angle_gamma   90.00
#
_symmetry.space_group_name_H-M   'P 1'
#
loop_
_entity.id
_entity.type
_entity.pdbx_description
1 polymer ?
#
loop_
_entity_poly.entity_id
_entity_poly.type
_entity_poly.pdbx_seq_one_letter_code
_entity_poly.pdbx_strand_id
1 'polypeptide(L)'
;RLNISAMSFGSLSGPAIEALNKGAALGGFAHNTGEGGLSGYHLKHGGDIVWQIGTGYFGCRNMDGSFNDEAFAERAKLDVVKMIEIKLSQGAKPSHGGVLPGAKVTAEIARIRLVAVGETVNSPAIHPEFDSPRGLLNFVQRLRDLSGGKPVGFKLCLGQRVQFMAVVKAMLETKILPDFITVDGAEGGTGAAPVEFSNRLGTPCLEATYYI
;
A
#
# COMPACT_ATOMS: atom_id res chain seq x y z
N ARG A 1 0.71 -19.61 1.45
CA ARG A 1 0.30 -19.13 2.79
C ARG A 1 -0.83 -18.11 2.64
N LEU A 2 -1.75 -18.07 3.60
CA LEU A 2 -2.78 -17.05 3.70
C LEU A 2 -2.16 -15.79 4.33
N ASN A 3 -2.54 -14.61 3.82
CA ASN A 3 -2.33 -13.32 4.48
C ASN A 3 -3.62 -12.51 4.38
N ILE A 4 -3.85 -11.61 5.32
CA ILE A 4 -4.97 -10.67 5.26
C ILE A 4 -4.57 -9.54 4.31
N SER A 5 -5.40 -9.30 3.29
CA SER A 5 -5.15 -8.24 2.32
C SER A 5 -5.25 -6.83 2.95
N ALA A 6 -4.90 -5.82 2.16
CA ALA A 6 -4.82 -4.43 2.58
C ALA A 6 -6.12 -3.89 3.20
N MET A 7 -6.10 -3.66 4.52
CA MET A 7 -7.26 -3.17 5.30
C MET A 7 -6.82 -1.96 6.12
N SER A 8 -7.20 -0.75 5.66
CA SER A 8 -6.78 0.50 6.31
C SER A 8 -7.72 0.94 7.43
N PHE A 9 -7.13 1.44 8.51
CA PHE A 9 -7.89 2.18 9.51
C PHE A 9 -8.38 3.51 8.94
N GLY A 10 -9.67 3.79 9.13
CA GLY A 10 -10.37 4.90 8.48
C GLY A 10 -11.26 4.47 7.31
N SER A 11 -10.87 3.43 6.56
CA SER A 11 -11.82 2.67 5.71
C SER A 11 -12.61 1.67 6.53
N LEU A 12 -11.92 0.96 7.43
CA LEU A 12 -12.50 0.09 8.45
C LEU A 12 -12.40 0.72 9.83
N SER A 13 -13.26 0.26 10.75
CA SER A 13 -13.23 0.67 12.16
C SER A 13 -12.06 0.07 12.93
N GLY A 14 -11.68 0.70 14.05
CA GLY A 14 -10.64 0.17 14.94
C GLY A 14 -10.90 -1.28 15.36
N PRO A 15 -12.10 -1.64 15.88
CA PRO A 15 -12.41 -3.03 16.26
C PRO A 15 -12.26 -4.03 15.10
N ALA A 16 -12.60 -3.65 13.87
CA ALA A 16 -12.41 -4.51 12.70
C ALA A 16 -10.92 -4.78 12.43
N ILE A 17 -10.09 -3.74 12.46
CA ILE A 17 -8.63 -3.87 12.31
C ILE A 17 -8.02 -4.73 13.43
N GLU A 18 -8.46 -4.52 14.67
CA GLU A 18 -8.01 -5.35 15.81
C GLU A 18 -8.35 -6.83 15.63
N ALA A 19 -9.58 -7.13 15.22
CA ALA A 19 -10.02 -8.50 14.98
C ALA A 19 -9.18 -9.19 13.90
N LEU A 20 -8.89 -8.47 12.81
CA LEU A 20 -8.04 -8.96 11.73
C LEU A 20 -6.60 -9.20 12.19
N ASN A 21 -6.00 -8.25 12.92
CA ASN A 21 -4.63 -8.43 13.42
C ASN A 21 -4.55 -9.56 14.46
N LYS A 22 -5.55 -9.68 15.34
CA LYS A 22 -5.64 -10.81 16.28
C LYS A 22 -5.76 -12.14 15.55
N GLY A 23 -6.57 -12.20 14.49
CA GLY A 23 -6.69 -13.39 13.64
C GLY A 23 -5.36 -13.75 12.96
N ALA A 24 -4.63 -12.75 12.47
CA ALA A 24 -3.29 -12.94 11.89
C ALA A 24 -2.31 -13.51 12.92
N ALA A 25 -2.28 -12.94 14.12
CA ALA A 25 -1.43 -13.43 15.22
C ALA A 25 -1.73 -14.89 15.59
N LEU A 26 -3.03 -15.24 15.72
CA LEU A 26 -3.46 -16.61 16.04
C LEU A 26 -3.16 -17.60 14.91
N GLY A 27 -3.29 -17.17 13.67
CA GLY A 27 -3.10 -18.00 12.49
C GLY A 27 -1.64 -18.08 11.99
N GLY A 28 -0.72 -17.30 12.54
CA GLY A 28 0.69 -17.27 12.15
C GLY A 28 0.88 -16.77 10.71
N PHE A 29 0.11 -15.77 10.30
CA PHE A 29 0.21 -15.12 8.98
C PHE A 29 0.17 -13.58 9.12
N ALA A 30 0.47 -12.86 8.05
CA ALA A 30 0.57 -11.41 8.09
C ALA A 30 -0.77 -10.71 7.81
N HIS A 31 -0.88 -9.49 8.35
CA HIS A 31 -1.96 -8.53 8.07
C HIS A 31 -1.40 -7.31 7.34
N ASN A 32 -1.89 -7.02 6.15
CA ASN A 32 -1.52 -5.83 5.39
C ASN A 32 -2.30 -4.61 5.88
N THR A 33 -1.60 -3.51 6.19
CA THR A 33 -2.21 -2.32 6.78
C THR A 33 -3.12 -1.54 5.84
N GLY A 34 -3.02 -1.76 4.55
CA GLY A 34 -3.55 -0.80 3.58
C GLY A 34 -2.83 0.55 3.62
N GLU A 35 -3.20 1.45 2.72
CA GLU A 35 -2.50 2.74 2.50
C GLU A 35 -2.74 3.82 3.56
N GLY A 36 -3.57 3.56 4.56
CA GLY A 36 -3.95 4.54 5.59
C GLY A 36 -2.92 4.81 6.69
N GLY A 37 -1.74 4.21 6.60
CA GLY A 37 -0.71 4.25 7.62
C GLY A 37 -0.85 3.14 8.67
N LEU A 38 0.18 2.99 9.49
CA LEU A 38 0.24 2.01 10.56
C LEU A 38 -0.44 2.57 11.82
N SER A 39 -1.59 2.02 12.21
CA SER A 39 -2.35 2.44 13.39
C SER A 39 -2.06 1.59 14.62
N GLY A 40 -2.39 2.10 15.81
CA GLY A 40 -2.32 1.32 17.05
C GLY A 40 -3.17 0.05 17.02
N TYR A 41 -4.26 0.05 16.28
CA TYR A 41 -5.13 -1.12 16.11
C TYR A 41 -4.45 -2.25 15.33
N HIS A 42 -3.58 -1.92 14.35
CA HIS A 42 -2.74 -2.90 13.65
C HIS A 42 -1.67 -3.51 14.55
N LEU A 43 -1.22 -2.79 15.60
CA LEU A 43 -0.13 -3.21 16.47
C LEU A 43 -0.59 -3.96 17.73
N LYS A 44 -1.85 -3.83 18.10
CA LYS A 44 -2.37 -4.20 19.43
C LYS A 44 -2.16 -5.67 19.79
N HIS A 45 -2.24 -6.57 18.85
CA HIS A 45 -2.16 -8.01 19.09
C HIS A 45 -0.86 -8.66 18.64
N GLY A 46 0.10 -7.87 18.16
CA GLY A 46 1.44 -8.36 17.80
C GLY A 46 1.47 -9.29 16.58
N GLY A 47 0.40 -9.33 15.78
CA GLY A 47 0.40 -10.08 14.52
C GLY A 47 1.38 -9.45 13.51
N ASP A 48 2.01 -10.29 12.70
CA ASP A 48 2.94 -9.85 11.65
C ASP A 48 2.27 -8.87 10.69
N ILE A 49 3.00 -7.83 10.31
CA ILE A 49 2.50 -6.74 9.48
C ILE A 49 3.22 -6.68 8.13
N VAL A 50 2.44 -6.55 7.06
CA VAL A 50 2.90 -5.96 5.80
C VAL A 50 2.48 -4.49 5.80
N TRP A 51 3.44 -3.57 5.91
CA TRP A 51 3.15 -2.15 5.89
C TRP A 51 3.04 -1.64 4.47
N GLN A 52 1.84 -1.20 4.08
CA GLN A 52 1.59 -0.70 2.73
C GLN A 52 1.81 0.82 2.63
N ILE A 53 2.60 1.21 1.64
CA ILE A 53 2.93 2.59 1.30
C ILE A 53 2.15 2.99 0.05
N GLY A 54 1.13 3.81 0.22
CA GLY A 54 0.36 4.40 -0.88
C GLY A 54 0.93 5.74 -1.33
N THR A 55 0.33 6.32 -2.37
CA THR A 55 0.77 7.58 -2.99
C THR A 55 0.66 8.81 -2.07
N GLY A 56 -0.13 8.72 -0.99
CA GLY A 56 -0.25 9.76 0.02
C GLY A 56 0.79 9.68 1.14
N TYR A 57 1.63 8.64 1.17
CA TYR A 57 2.68 8.39 2.18
C TYR A 57 2.21 8.53 3.62
N PHE A 58 0.96 8.14 3.90
CA PHE A 58 0.39 8.29 5.23
C PHE A 58 1.19 7.56 6.31
N GLY A 59 1.54 8.32 7.35
CA GLY A 59 2.37 7.84 8.44
C GLY A 59 3.89 7.95 8.21
N CYS A 60 4.32 8.28 6.99
CA CYS A 60 5.73 8.55 6.65
C CYS A 60 5.87 9.71 5.67
N ARG A 61 5.16 10.81 5.93
CA ARG A 61 5.14 12.01 5.07
C ARG A 61 5.52 13.27 5.83
N ASN A 62 6.02 14.26 5.12
CA ASN A 62 6.16 15.63 5.57
C ASN A 62 4.81 16.37 5.51
N MET A 63 4.75 17.58 6.06
CA MET A 63 3.53 18.40 6.04
C MET A 63 3.09 18.80 4.62
N ASP A 64 4.02 18.91 3.69
CA ASP A 64 3.78 19.18 2.27
C ASP A 64 3.31 17.95 1.47
N GLY A 65 3.33 16.77 2.10
CA GLY A 65 2.92 15.50 1.51
C GLY A 65 4.04 14.71 0.86
N SER A 66 5.27 15.20 0.81
CA SER A 66 6.43 14.47 0.33
C SER A 66 6.81 13.32 1.25
N PHE A 67 7.52 12.32 0.73
CA PHE A 67 8.00 11.19 1.52
C PHE A 67 9.05 11.63 2.55
N ASN A 68 9.00 11.03 3.74
CA ASN A 68 9.92 11.30 4.84
C ASN A 68 10.68 10.03 5.22
N ASP A 69 11.97 9.98 4.90
CA ASP A 69 12.86 8.84 5.13
C ASP A 69 12.98 8.46 6.61
N GLU A 70 13.10 9.46 7.48
CA GLU A 70 13.29 9.24 8.92
C GLU A 70 12.02 8.67 9.56
N ALA A 71 10.87 9.26 9.26
CA ALA A 71 9.57 8.78 9.74
C ALA A 71 9.24 7.38 9.19
N PHE A 72 9.67 7.08 7.95
CA PHE A 72 9.55 5.74 7.41
C PHE A 72 10.46 4.76 8.14
N ALA A 73 11.77 5.07 8.28
CA ALA A 73 12.75 4.19 8.88
C ALA A 73 12.39 3.84 10.34
N GLU A 74 11.90 4.80 11.12
CA GLU A 74 11.45 4.59 12.49
C GLU A 74 10.38 3.50 12.58
N ARG A 75 9.36 3.58 11.74
CA ARG A 75 8.23 2.64 11.75
C ARG A 75 8.54 1.33 11.06
N ALA A 76 9.28 1.37 9.96
CA ALA A 76 9.67 0.18 9.22
C ALA A 76 10.53 -0.78 10.06
N LYS A 77 11.29 -0.27 11.03
CA LYS A 77 12.16 -1.08 11.90
C LYS A 77 11.41 -1.76 13.06
N LEU A 78 10.13 -1.48 13.30
CA LEU A 78 9.35 -2.20 14.30
C LEU A 78 9.37 -3.71 14.01
N ASP A 79 9.56 -4.53 15.04
CA ASP A 79 9.70 -5.99 14.90
C ASP A 79 8.48 -6.66 14.26
N VAL A 80 7.29 -6.14 14.50
CA VAL A 80 6.05 -6.66 13.90
C VAL A 80 5.92 -6.34 12.41
N VAL A 81 6.62 -5.32 11.91
CA VAL A 81 6.66 -5.00 10.47
C VAL A 81 7.63 -5.95 9.79
N LYS A 82 7.11 -6.94 9.06
CA LYS A 82 7.91 -7.99 8.41
C LYS A 82 8.22 -7.68 6.95
N MET A 83 7.33 -6.93 6.29
CA MET A 83 7.44 -6.63 4.87
C MET A 83 6.91 -5.23 4.58
N ILE A 84 7.40 -4.63 3.51
CA ILE A 84 6.95 -3.32 2.99
C ILE A 84 6.33 -3.55 1.61
N GLU A 85 5.17 -2.96 1.37
CA GLU A 85 4.48 -3.06 0.09
C GLU A 85 4.20 -1.66 -0.49
N ILE A 86 4.74 -1.36 -1.67
CA ILE A 86 4.42 -0.13 -2.41
C ILE A 86 3.12 -0.36 -3.18
N LYS A 87 2.07 0.40 -2.92
CA LYS A 87 0.81 0.31 -3.65
C LYS A 87 0.86 1.19 -4.90
N LEU A 88 1.01 0.59 -6.07
CA LEU A 88 0.95 1.29 -7.36
C LEU A 88 -0.49 1.53 -7.81
N SER A 89 -1.34 0.50 -7.70
CA SER A 89 -2.75 0.57 -8.08
C SER A 89 -3.58 -0.50 -7.38
N GLN A 90 -4.90 -0.38 -7.48
CA GLN A 90 -5.84 -1.43 -7.09
C GLN A 90 -6.87 -1.66 -8.18
N GLY A 91 -7.39 -2.89 -8.27
CA GLY A 91 -8.28 -3.33 -9.35
C GLY A 91 -9.59 -2.58 -9.43
N ALA A 92 -10.15 -2.19 -8.29
CA ALA A 92 -11.41 -1.47 -8.23
C ALA A 92 -11.37 -0.07 -8.88
N LYS A 93 -10.21 0.56 -8.94
CA LYS A 93 -10.02 1.92 -9.48
C LYS A 93 -8.58 2.18 -9.94
N PRO A 94 -8.10 1.54 -11.00
CA PRO A 94 -6.76 1.77 -11.51
C PRO A 94 -6.54 3.25 -11.86
N SER A 95 -5.36 3.76 -11.61
CA SER A 95 -4.97 5.17 -11.85
C SER A 95 -5.80 6.22 -11.09
N HIS A 96 -6.47 5.81 -10.01
CA HIS A 96 -7.26 6.71 -9.16
C HIS A 96 -6.76 6.66 -7.74
N GLY A 97 -6.44 7.80 -7.16
CA GLY A 97 -5.94 7.91 -5.79
C GLY A 97 -7.00 7.57 -4.73
N GLY A 98 -6.57 7.44 -3.49
CA GLY A 98 -7.45 7.28 -2.35
C GLY A 98 -8.23 8.55 -2.04
N VAL A 99 -9.47 8.41 -1.59
CA VAL A 99 -10.30 9.52 -1.11
C VAL A 99 -10.80 9.19 0.29
N LEU A 100 -10.50 10.05 1.26
CA LEU A 100 -11.08 10.00 2.59
C LEU A 100 -11.86 11.30 2.85
N PRO A 101 -13.20 11.25 2.92
CA PRO A 101 -14.02 12.43 3.18
C PRO A 101 -13.66 13.09 4.52
N GLY A 102 -13.61 14.43 4.56
CA GLY A 102 -13.25 15.21 5.75
C GLY A 102 -14.05 14.85 6.99
N ALA A 103 -15.36 14.56 6.85
CA ALA A 103 -16.21 14.12 7.94
C ALA A 103 -15.73 12.82 8.64
N LYS A 104 -14.88 12.01 7.98
CA LYS A 104 -14.25 10.81 8.55
C LYS A 104 -12.87 11.08 9.14
N VAL A 105 -12.28 12.25 8.89
CA VAL A 105 -10.92 12.59 9.37
C VAL A 105 -11.00 13.11 10.80
N THR A 106 -11.12 12.15 11.73
CA THR A 106 -11.05 12.44 13.18
C THR A 106 -9.64 12.86 13.59
N ALA A 107 -9.49 13.42 14.81
CA ALA A 107 -8.16 13.74 15.36
C ALA A 107 -7.21 12.54 15.40
N GLU A 108 -7.75 11.34 15.65
CA GLU A 108 -6.96 10.10 15.64
C GLU A 108 -6.47 9.74 14.24
N ILE A 109 -7.35 9.78 13.23
CA ILE A 109 -6.99 9.51 11.84
C ILE A 109 -6.01 10.57 11.32
N ALA A 110 -6.24 11.84 11.64
CA ALA A 110 -5.36 12.95 11.26
C ALA A 110 -3.93 12.72 11.79
N ARG A 111 -3.78 12.33 13.07
CA ARG A 111 -2.50 12.01 13.69
C ARG A 111 -1.80 10.82 13.02
N ILE A 112 -2.54 9.75 12.69
CA ILE A 112 -1.97 8.55 12.06
C ILE A 112 -1.53 8.84 10.63
N ARG A 113 -2.33 9.59 9.88
CA ARG A 113 -2.07 9.90 8.46
C ARG A 113 -1.17 11.11 8.25
N LEU A 114 -0.92 11.92 9.28
CA LEU A 114 -0.21 13.20 9.21
C LEU A 114 -0.91 14.19 8.26
N VAL A 115 -2.19 14.44 8.53
CA VAL A 115 -3.06 15.33 7.76
C VAL A 115 -3.88 16.24 8.69
N ALA A 116 -4.51 17.30 8.16
CA ALA A 116 -5.37 18.18 8.94
C ALA A 116 -6.70 17.50 9.33
N VAL A 117 -7.19 17.80 10.55
CA VAL A 117 -8.46 17.26 11.05
C VAL A 117 -9.63 17.86 10.27
N GLY A 118 -10.60 17.04 9.89
CA GLY A 118 -11.83 17.48 9.24
C GLY A 118 -11.70 17.85 7.76
N GLU A 119 -10.50 17.79 7.19
CA GLU A 119 -10.26 18.06 5.77
C GLU A 119 -10.33 16.79 4.93
N THR A 120 -10.94 16.89 3.74
CA THR A 120 -10.95 15.78 2.78
C THR A 120 -9.53 15.52 2.27
N VAL A 121 -9.09 14.28 2.37
CA VAL A 121 -7.76 13.86 1.96
C VAL A 121 -7.84 13.10 0.64
N ASN A 122 -7.24 13.67 -0.40
CA ASN A 122 -7.09 13.04 -1.71
C ASN A 122 -5.63 12.61 -1.89
N SER A 123 -5.40 11.32 -2.11
CA SER A 123 -4.07 10.83 -2.47
C SER A 123 -3.81 11.09 -3.96
N PRO A 124 -2.57 11.42 -4.35
CA PRO A 124 -2.21 11.51 -5.76
C PRO A 124 -2.51 10.21 -6.53
N ALA A 125 -2.76 10.32 -7.85
CA ALA A 125 -2.98 9.14 -8.71
C ALA A 125 -1.69 8.32 -8.92
N ILE A 126 -0.53 8.97 -8.82
CA ILE A 126 0.80 8.38 -9.00
C ILE A 126 1.69 8.74 -7.81
N HIS A 127 2.76 7.96 -7.60
CA HIS A 127 3.74 8.27 -6.57
C HIS A 127 4.59 9.49 -6.96
N PRO A 128 4.69 10.53 -6.10
CA PRO A 128 5.57 11.67 -6.37
C PRO A 128 7.07 11.32 -6.40
N GLU A 129 7.49 10.25 -5.72
CA GLU A 129 8.91 9.85 -5.59
C GLU A 129 9.51 9.23 -6.87
N PHE A 130 8.67 8.82 -7.83
CA PHE A 130 9.14 8.25 -9.08
C PHE A 130 8.12 8.39 -10.21
N ASP A 131 8.61 8.50 -11.43
CA ASP A 131 7.84 8.68 -12.67
C ASP A 131 8.13 7.61 -13.75
N SER A 132 8.98 6.64 -13.41
CA SER A 132 9.47 5.64 -14.36
C SER A 132 9.65 4.27 -13.70
N PRO A 133 9.69 3.17 -14.48
CA PRO A 133 9.99 1.84 -13.96
C PRO A 133 11.35 1.76 -13.22
N ARG A 134 12.37 2.47 -13.70
CA ARG A 134 13.66 2.55 -12.99
C ARG A 134 13.54 3.29 -11.67
N GLY A 135 12.79 4.39 -11.66
CA GLY A 135 12.51 5.14 -10.44
C GLY A 135 11.78 4.29 -9.40
N LEU A 136 10.80 3.49 -9.81
CA LEU A 136 10.14 2.52 -8.92
C LEU A 136 11.16 1.55 -8.28
N LEU A 137 12.06 0.96 -9.07
CA LEU A 137 13.02 0.00 -8.52
C LEU A 137 14.07 0.67 -7.61
N ASN A 138 14.48 1.89 -7.93
CA ASN A 138 15.33 2.68 -7.03
C ASN A 138 14.59 2.97 -5.71
N PHE A 139 13.29 3.25 -5.76
CA PHE A 139 12.48 3.43 -4.56
C PHE A 139 12.33 2.13 -3.76
N VAL A 140 12.16 0.98 -4.42
CA VAL A 140 12.21 -0.35 -3.76
C VAL A 140 13.52 -0.52 -3.00
N GLN A 141 14.67 -0.22 -3.62
CA GLN A 141 15.97 -0.33 -2.97
C GLN A 141 16.11 0.64 -1.80
N ARG A 142 15.71 1.91 -1.99
CA ARG A 142 15.70 2.92 -0.91
C ARG A 142 14.91 2.47 0.31
N LEU A 143 13.69 1.94 0.12
CA LEU A 143 12.88 1.44 1.23
C LEU A 143 13.50 0.22 1.91
N ARG A 144 14.16 -0.67 1.13
CA ARG A 144 14.89 -1.82 1.67
C ARG A 144 16.04 -1.36 2.57
N ASP A 145 16.82 -0.38 2.12
CA ASP A 145 17.94 0.17 2.90
C ASP A 145 17.44 0.86 4.17
N LEU A 146 16.43 1.71 4.08
CA LEU A 146 15.84 2.43 5.21
C LEU A 146 15.19 1.50 6.25
N SER A 147 14.62 0.37 5.80
CA SER A 147 13.99 -0.61 6.70
C SER A 147 14.98 -1.56 7.39
N GLY A 148 16.26 -1.48 7.06
CA GLY A 148 17.28 -2.39 7.58
C GLY A 148 17.28 -3.75 6.88
N GLY A 149 16.96 -3.78 5.60
CA GLY A 149 17.00 -5.00 4.78
C GLY A 149 15.72 -5.82 4.77
N LYS A 150 14.59 -5.27 5.22
CA LYS A 150 13.31 -5.99 5.16
C LYS A 150 12.85 -6.19 3.70
N PRO A 151 12.11 -7.26 3.41
CA PRO A 151 11.54 -7.50 2.08
C PRO A 151 10.66 -6.33 1.64
N VAL A 152 10.89 -5.85 0.41
CA VAL A 152 10.11 -4.78 -0.23
C VAL A 152 9.56 -5.27 -1.56
N GLY A 153 8.24 -5.22 -1.68
CA GLY A 153 7.54 -5.53 -2.92
C GLY A 153 6.58 -4.42 -3.32
N PHE A 154 5.79 -4.68 -4.35
CA PHE A 154 4.74 -3.76 -4.76
C PHE A 154 3.45 -4.48 -5.15
N LYS A 155 2.34 -3.76 -5.03
CA LYS A 155 1.01 -4.18 -5.44
C LYS A 155 0.58 -3.42 -6.69
N LEU A 156 0.06 -4.15 -7.67
CA LEU A 156 -0.50 -3.55 -8.88
C LEU A 156 -1.77 -4.27 -9.35
N CYS A 157 -2.63 -3.53 -10.06
CA CYS A 157 -3.59 -4.09 -10.98
C CYS A 157 -2.99 -4.04 -12.38
N LEU A 158 -2.95 -5.18 -13.07
CA LEU A 158 -2.44 -5.25 -14.43
C LEU A 158 -3.42 -4.56 -15.39
N GLY A 159 -2.99 -3.46 -15.99
CA GLY A 159 -3.67 -2.78 -17.08
C GLY A 159 -3.11 -3.25 -18.43
N GLN A 160 -2.30 -2.43 -19.06
CA GLN A 160 -1.63 -2.80 -20.30
C GLN A 160 -0.38 -3.65 -20.04
N ARG A 161 -0.29 -4.81 -20.66
CA ARG A 161 0.84 -5.75 -20.50
C ARG A 161 2.20 -5.11 -20.79
N VAL A 162 2.28 -4.19 -21.76
CA VAL A 162 3.52 -3.48 -22.09
C VAL A 162 4.08 -2.65 -20.91
N GLN A 163 3.21 -2.12 -20.06
CA GLN A 163 3.64 -1.37 -18.88
C GLN A 163 4.37 -2.27 -17.88
N PHE A 164 3.83 -3.47 -17.64
CA PHE A 164 4.50 -4.44 -16.77
C PHE A 164 5.82 -4.93 -17.39
N MET A 165 5.86 -5.18 -18.70
CA MET A 165 7.10 -5.53 -19.40
C MET A 165 8.17 -4.43 -19.29
N ALA A 166 7.79 -3.16 -19.23
CA ALA A 166 8.73 -2.07 -18.98
C ALA A 166 9.33 -2.16 -17.56
N VAL A 167 8.55 -2.58 -16.56
CA VAL A 167 9.07 -2.84 -15.20
C VAL A 167 10.03 -4.03 -15.22
N VAL A 168 9.68 -5.14 -15.88
CA VAL A 168 10.58 -6.31 -16.03
C VAL A 168 11.89 -5.92 -16.71
N LYS A 169 11.83 -5.12 -17.78
CA LYS A 169 13.02 -4.60 -18.45
C LYS A 169 13.89 -3.78 -17.49
N ALA A 170 13.28 -2.90 -16.71
CA ALA A 170 14.01 -2.13 -15.71
C ALA A 170 14.65 -3.02 -14.64
N MET A 171 14.00 -4.09 -14.18
CA MET A 171 14.58 -5.09 -13.27
C MET A 171 15.85 -5.72 -13.84
N LEU A 172 15.81 -6.09 -15.14
CA LEU A 172 16.97 -6.67 -15.81
C LEU A 172 18.12 -5.68 -15.97
N GLU A 173 17.83 -4.40 -16.22
CA GLU A 173 18.82 -3.34 -16.40
C GLU A 173 19.45 -2.90 -15.08
N THR A 174 18.63 -2.68 -14.05
CA THR A 174 19.09 -2.18 -12.74
C THR A 174 19.63 -3.28 -11.84
N LYS A 175 19.28 -4.54 -12.09
CA LYS A 175 19.53 -5.69 -11.19
C LYS A 175 18.84 -5.57 -9.83
N ILE A 176 17.91 -4.65 -9.69
CA ILE A 176 17.08 -4.51 -8.50
C ILE A 176 15.77 -5.27 -8.74
N LEU A 177 15.48 -6.24 -7.87
CA LEU A 177 14.26 -7.03 -7.92
C LEU A 177 13.39 -6.72 -6.69
N PRO A 178 12.06 -6.63 -6.84
CA PRO A 178 11.17 -6.66 -5.69
C PRO A 178 11.23 -8.05 -5.04
N ASP A 179 11.01 -8.14 -3.74
CA ASP A 179 11.00 -9.43 -3.03
C ASP A 179 9.68 -10.17 -3.26
N PHE A 180 8.62 -9.46 -3.62
CA PHE A 180 7.32 -10.01 -3.99
C PHE A 180 6.53 -9.03 -4.85
N ILE A 181 5.53 -9.55 -5.57
CA ILE A 181 4.53 -8.76 -6.29
C ILE A 181 3.14 -9.23 -5.86
N THR A 182 2.31 -8.29 -5.44
CA THR A 182 0.90 -8.53 -5.14
C THR A 182 0.06 -8.18 -6.36
N VAL A 183 -0.59 -9.17 -6.93
CA VAL A 183 -1.49 -9.00 -8.07
C VAL A 183 -2.89 -8.71 -7.57
N ASP A 184 -3.44 -7.55 -7.94
CA ASP A 184 -4.83 -7.19 -7.65
C ASP A 184 -5.64 -7.28 -8.95
N GLY A 185 -6.65 -8.15 -8.99
CA GLY A 185 -7.50 -8.31 -10.17
C GLY A 185 -8.45 -7.13 -10.38
N ALA A 186 -9.00 -7.03 -11.58
CA ALA A 186 -9.98 -6.01 -11.92
C ALA A 186 -11.30 -6.15 -11.15
N GLU A 187 -11.53 -7.30 -10.53
CA GLU A 187 -12.78 -7.65 -9.87
C GLU A 187 -12.99 -6.79 -8.62
N GLY A 188 -14.25 -6.42 -8.39
CA GLY A 188 -14.67 -5.68 -7.20
C GLY A 188 -14.84 -4.19 -7.41
N GLY A 189 -15.05 -3.51 -6.30
CA GLY A 189 -15.24 -2.08 -6.22
C GLY A 189 -14.97 -1.57 -4.79
N THR A 190 -14.98 -0.27 -4.62
CA THR A 190 -14.91 0.41 -3.33
C THR A 190 -15.87 1.60 -3.34
N GLY A 191 -16.19 2.16 -2.15
CA GLY A 191 -17.03 3.37 -2.08
C GLY A 191 -16.47 4.58 -2.81
N ALA A 192 -15.16 4.61 -3.09
CA ALA A 192 -14.51 5.68 -3.83
C ALA A 192 -14.26 5.33 -5.32
N ALA A 193 -14.64 4.12 -5.78
CA ALA A 193 -14.44 3.72 -7.17
C ALA A 193 -15.58 4.27 -8.04
N PRO A 194 -15.27 4.91 -9.17
CA PRO A 194 -16.27 5.20 -10.19
C PRO A 194 -16.93 3.90 -10.66
N VAL A 195 -18.24 3.92 -10.88
CA VAL A 195 -18.99 2.74 -11.33
C VAL A 195 -18.47 2.20 -12.65
N GLU A 196 -18.00 3.08 -13.51
CA GLU A 196 -17.41 2.75 -14.80
C GLU A 196 -16.07 2.00 -14.69
N PHE A 197 -15.40 2.07 -13.52
CA PHE A 197 -14.11 1.43 -13.29
C PHE A 197 -14.24 0.03 -12.69
N SER A 198 -15.24 -0.16 -11.82
CA SER A 198 -15.44 -1.42 -11.10
C SER A 198 -15.67 -2.58 -12.07
N ASN A 199 -14.86 -3.61 -11.95
CA ASN A 199 -14.85 -4.83 -12.80
C ASN A 199 -14.52 -4.60 -14.30
N ARG A 200 -13.91 -3.46 -14.69
CA ARG A 200 -13.84 -3.11 -16.13
C ARG A 200 -12.47 -2.71 -16.65
N LEU A 201 -11.63 -2.04 -15.86
CA LEU A 201 -10.41 -1.42 -16.40
C LEU A 201 -9.17 -2.30 -16.30
N GLY A 202 -9.08 -3.14 -15.30
CA GLY A 202 -7.94 -4.01 -15.09
C GLY A 202 -8.11 -5.37 -15.77
N THR A 203 -7.06 -6.17 -15.71
CA THR A 203 -7.10 -7.58 -16.10
C THR A 203 -7.68 -8.41 -14.95
N PRO A 204 -8.56 -9.40 -15.21
CA PRO A 204 -9.04 -10.33 -14.20
C PRO A 204 -7.91 -11.02 -13.44
N CYS A 205 -8.10 -11.29 -12.14
CA CYS A 205 -7.05 -11.75 -11.23
C CYS A 205 -6.33 -13.01 -11.73
N LEU A 206 -7.09 -14.00 -12.19
CA LEU A 206 -6.51 -15.25 -12.69
C LEU A 206 -5.60 -15.01 -13.91
N GLU A 207 -6.09 -14.25 -14.88
CA GLU A 207 -5.34 -13.92 -16.11
C GLU A 207 -4.10 -13.07 -15.77
N ALA A 208 -4.25 -12.05 -14.90
CA ALA A 208 -3.14 -11.22 -14.48
C ALA A 208 -2.05 -12.03 -13.75
N THR A 209 -2.45 -12.97 -12.88
CA THR A 209 -1.52 -13.83 -12.13
C THR A 209 -0.73 -14.78 -13.04
N TYR A 210 -1.36 -15.27 -14.12
CA TYR A 210 -0.64 -16.09 -15.10
C TYR A 210 0.33 -15.29 -15.96
N TYR A 211 0.05 -14.00 -16.15
CA TYR A 211 0.90 -13.13 -16.97
C TYR A 211 2.12 -12.60 -16.22
N ILE A 212 1.97 -12.28 -14.92
CA ILE A 212 3.02 -11.73 -14.06
C ILE A 212 3.90 -12.83 -13.48
#